data_835619108350303668b9196f96d8f584
#
_entry.id   835619108350303668b9196f96d8f584
#
_cell.length_a   1.000
_cell.length_b   1.000
_cell.length_c   1.000
_cell.angle_alpha   90.00
_cell.angle_beta   90.00
_cell.angle_gamma   90.00
#
_symmetry.space_group_name_H-M   'P 1'
#
loop_
_entity.id
_entity.type
_entity.pdbx_description
1 polymer ?
#
loop_
_entity_poly.entity_id
_entity_poly.type
_entity_poly.pdbx_seq_one_letter_code
_entity_poly.pdbx_strand_id
1 'polypeptide(L)'
;MKKLILTVCLAATGVFGAAAQMRLTLGEALDLALSENPTVKVAEMEVQRFDYVKRQTWGSWIPQISVGGTYTRSIVKQSMTKGLSFGADNTLAAQGDATWTLFAPAVFRTLKMNDVQRAAAVESARSSRITLVAEVKKAFYNI
;
A
#
# COMPACT_ATOMS: atom_id res chain seq x y z
N MET A 1 -9.70 -30.69 51.59
CA MET A 1 -9.23 -29.44 51.02
C MET A 1 -9.08 -29.48 49.49
N LYS A 2 -8.45 -30.50 48.87
CA LYS A 2 -8.27 -30.59 47.38
C LYS A 2 -9.61 -30.63 46.57
N LYS A 3 -10.65 -31.29 47.09
CA LYS A 3 -11.98 -31.40 46.46
C LYS A 3 -12.74 -30.06 46.46
N LEU A 4 -12.56 -29.22 47.46
CA LEU A 4 -13.20 -27.93 47.62
C LEU A 4 -12.61 -26.89 46.65
N ILE A 5 -11.30 -26.95 46.38
CA ILE A 5 -10.61 -26.09 45.41
C ILE A 5 -11.05 -26.43 43.98
N LEU A 6 -11.25 -27.73 43.69
CA LEU A 6 -11.70 -28.17 42.36
C LEU A 6 -13.11 -27.68 42.04
N THR A 7 -14.01 -27.66 43.05
CA THR A 7 -15.40 -27.20 42.88
C THR A 7 -15.47 -25.68 42.69
N VAL A 8 -14.61 -24.92 43.35
CA VAL A 8 -14.54 -23.46 43.21
C VAL A 8 -13.96 -23.06 41.85
N CYS A 9 -12.95 -23.77 41.34
CA CYS A 9 -12.43 -23.54 39.99
C CYS A 9 -13.46 -23.83 38.89
N LEU A 10 -14.28 -24.88 39.05
CA LEU A 10 -15.32 -25.23 38.09
C LEU A 10 -16.47 -24.24 38.05
N ALA A 11 -16.78 -23.60 39.21
CA ALA A 11 -17.81 -22.55 39.29
C ALA A 11 -17.36 -21.20 38.71
N ALA A 12 -16.04 -20.93 38.68
CA ALA A 12 -15.50 -19.66 38.16
C ALA A 12 -15.46 -19.62 36.62
N THR A 13 -15.48 -20.76 35.90
CA THR A 13 -15.48 -20.83 34.45
C THR A 13 -16.85 -20.60 33.79
N GLY A 14 -17.95 -20.61 34.59
CA GLY A 14 -19.31 -20.47 34.05
C GLY A 14 -19.78 -19.01 33.85
N VAL A 15 -19.02 -17.99 34.28
CA VAL A 15 -19.51 -16.60 34.30
C VAL A 15 -19.08 -15.77 33.04
N PHE A 16 -18.21 -16.31 32.16
CA PHE A 16 -17.73 -15.56 30.99
C PHE A 16 -18.59 -15.70 29.73
N GLY A 17 -19.76 -16.31 29.80
CA GLY A 17 -20.62 -16.60 28.65
C GLY A 17 -21.77 -15.61 28.41
N ALA A 18 -21.83 -14.46 29.08
CA ALA A 18 -22.80 -13.41 28.73
C ALA A 18 -22.25 -12.62 27.50
N ALA A 19 -22.32 -13.21 26.31
CA ALA A 19 -22.22 -12.46 25.08
C ALA A 19 -23.34 -11.41 25.10
N ALA A 20 -22.98 -10.15 25.34
CA ALA A 20 -23.88 -9.03 25.25
C ALA A 20 -24.46 -9.03 23.83
N GLN A 21 -25.71 -9.48 23.68
CA GLN A 21 -26.44 -9.37 22.41
C GLN A 21 -26.60 -7.88 22.11
N MET A 22 -25.74 -7.36 21.27
CA MET A 22 -25.81 -5.97 20.82
C MET A 22 -27.04 -5.89 19.91
N ARG A 23 -28.12 -5.27 20.37
CA ARG A 23 -29.28 -4.97 19.55
C ARG A 23 -28.92 -3.80 18.65
N LEU A 24 -28.46 -4.10 17.45
CA LEU A 24 -28.15 -3.10 16.44
C LEU A 24 -29.43 -2.72 15.70
N THR A 25 -29.72 -1.42 15.65
CA THR A 25 -30.69 -0.88 14.70
C THR A 25 -30.08 -0.88 13.29
N LEU A 26 -30.95 -0.86 12.26
CA LEU A 26 -30.47 -0.79 10.87
C LEU A 26 -29.54 0.43 10.62
N GLY A 27 -29.85 1.57 11.26
CA GLY A 27 -29.02 2.78 11.17
C GLY A 27 -27.62 2.55 11.73
N GLU A 28 -27.52 2.05 12.97
CA GLU A 28 -26.26 1.76 13.62
C GLU A 28 -25.45 0.70 12.86
N ALA A 29 -26.11 -0.32 12.30
CA ALA A 29 -25.44 -1.31 11.48
C ALA A 29 -24.86 -0.72 10.18
N LEU A 30 -25.57 0.21 9.55
CA LEU A 30 -25.09 0.91 8.36
C LEU A 30 -23.91 1.85 8.68
N ASP A 31 -24.01 2.61 9.76
CA ASP A 31 -22.95 3.54 10.17
C ASP A 31 -21.68 2.78 10.54
N LEU A 32 -21.81 1.69 11.28
CA LEU A 32 -20.68 0.83 11.62
C LEU A 32 -20.06 0.18 10.37
N ALA A 33 -20.91 -0.33 9.47
CA ALA A 33 -20.42 -0.93 8.23
C ALA A 33 -19.69 0.08 7.34
N LEU A 34 -20.21 1.30 7.19
CA LEU A 34 -19.58 2.34 6.37
C LEU A 34 -18.29 2.87 6.98
N SER A 35 -18.18 2.92 8.31
CA SER A 35 -16.98 3.41 8.99
C SER A 35 -15.87 2.36 9.10
N GLU A 36 -16.23 1.09 9.28
CA GLU A 36 -15.25 0.05 9.59
C GLU A 36 -14.94 -0.89 8.42
N ASN A 37 -15.75 -0.89 7.36
CA ASN A 37 -15.57 -1.83 6.26
C ASN A 37 -14.24 -1.59 5.51
N PRO A 38 -13.37 -2.60 5.41
CA PRO A 38 -12.09 -2.47 4.72
C PRO A 38 -12.23 -2.11 3.25
N THR A 39 -13.27 -2.59 2.55
CA THR A 39 -13.48 -2.31 1.13
C THR A 39 -13.73 -0.83 0.87
N VAL A 40 -14.50 -0.17 1.73
CA VAL A 40 -14.74 1.28 1.64
C VAL A 40 -13.44 2.04 1.94
N LYS A 41 -12.73 1.67 3.01
CA LYS A 41 -11.44 2.29 3.37
C LYS A 41 -10.42 2.16 2.23
N VAL A 42 -10.32 0.99 1.60
CA VAL A 42 -9.43 0.78 0.44
C VAL A 42 -9.84 1.65 -0.74
N ALA A 43 -11.13 1.75 -1.05
CA ALA A 43 -11.62 2.58 -2.15
C ALA A 43 -11.31 4.07 -1.92
N GLU A 44 -11.41 4.56 -0.68
CA GLU A 44 -11.03 5.93 -0.31
C GLU A 44 -9.52 6.18 -0.41
N MET A 45 -8.70 5.22 0.04
CA MET A 45 -7.24 5.29 -0.11
C MET A 45 -6.83 5.29 -1.59
N GLU A 46 -7.58 4.58 -2.46
CA GLU A 46 -7.32 4.58 -3.89
C GLU A 46 -7.53 5.97 -4.51
N VAL A 47 -8.53 6.73 -4.07
CA VAL A 47 -8.69 8.13 -4.48
C VAL A 47 -7.48 8.97 -4.04
N GLN A 48 -7.02 8.81 -2.79
CA GLN A 48 -5.84 9.52 -2.30
C GLN A 48 -4.57 9.11 -3.06
N ARG A 49 -4.46 7.84 -3.48
CA ARG A 49 -3.34 7.36 -4.30
C ARG A 49 -3.22 8.17 -5.59
N PHE A 50 -4.32 8.49 -6.27
CA PHE A 50 -4.29 9.31 -7.49
C PHE A 50 -3.84 10.75 -7.22
N ASP A 51 -4.11 11.31 -6.06
CA ASP A 51 -3.57 12.63 -5.67
C ASP A 51 -2.04 12.59 -5.54
N TYR A 52 -1.49 11.50 -4.99
CA TYR A 52 -0.03 11.30 -4.93
C TYR A 52 0.59 11.01 -6.31
N VAL A 53 -0.08 10.23 -7.17
CA VAL A 53 0.35 9.99 -8.55
C VAL A 53 0.45 11.29 -9.33
N LYS A 54 -0.50 12.20 -9.14
CA LYS A 54 -0.46 13.54 -9.75
C LYS A 54 0.76 14.33 -9.26
N ARG A 55 1.04 14.33 -7.95
CA ARG A 55 2.24 14.97 -7.39
C ARG A 55 3.53 14.35 -7.92
N GLN A 56 3.57 13.02 -8.05
CA GLN A 56 4.71 12.30 -8.63
C GLN A 56 4.94 12.72 -10.09
N THR A 57 3.87 12.85 -10.87
CA THR A 57 3.95 13.31 -12.26
C THR A 57 4.52 14.74 -12.35
N TRP A 58 4.14 15.63 -11.43
CA TRP A 58 4.77 16.95 -11.31
C TRP A 58 6.25 16.85 -10.90
N GLY A 59 6.61 15.88 -10.07
CA GLY A 59 7.98 15.62 -9.66
C GLY A 59 8.93 15.29 -10.83
N SER A 60 8.40 14.80 -11.96
CA SER A 60 9.21 14.51 -13.15
C SER A 60 9.82 15.76 -13.83
N TRP A 61 9.38 16.94 -13.44
CA TRP A 61 9.98 18.22 -13.89
C TRP A 61 11.18 18.65 -13.06
N ILE A 62 11.39 18.00 -11.91
CA ILE A 62 12.53 18.28 -11.04
C ILE A 62 13.75 17.57 -11.62
N PRO A 63 14.96 18.22 -11.64
CA PRO A 63 16.16 17.54 -12.05
C PRO A 63 16.38 16.26 -11.26
N GLN A 64 16.63 15.17 -11.96
CA GLN A 64 16.97 13.88 -11.36
C GLN A 64 18.50 13.82 -11.22
N ILE A 65 18.96 13.66 -9.99
CA ILE A 65 20.38 13.53 -9.67
C ILE A 65 20.59 12.12 -9.14
N SER A 66 21.49 11.38 -9.78
CA SER A 66 21.90 10.05 -9.33
C SER A 66 23.41 10.02 -9.11
N VAL A 67 23.82 9.35 -8.05
CA VAL A 67 25.22 9.12 -7.72
C VAL A 67 25.42 7.63 -7.52
N GLY A 68 26.37 7.07 -8.25
CA GLY A 68 26.71 5.65 -8.18
C GLY A 68 28.19 5.45 -7.93
N GLY A 69 28.52 4.39 -7.19
CA GLY A 69 29.89 3.93 -7.01
C GLY A 69 29.99 2.45 -7.31
N THR A 70 31.01 2.06 -8.07
CA THR A 70 31.27 0.66 -8.38
C THR A 70 32.71 0.33 -7.97
N TYR A 71 32.84 -0.72 -7.17
CA TYR A 71 34.14 -1.31 -6.85
C TYR A 71 34.21 -2.70 -7.49
N THR A 72 35.21 -2.87 -8.35
CA THR A 72 35.47 -4.15 -9.03
C THR A 72 36.85 -4.66 -8.63
N ARG A 73 36.87 -5.89 -8.13
CA ARG A 73 38.11 -6.63 -7.86
C ARG A 73 38.25 -7.74 -8.89
N SER A 74 39.34 -7.72 -9.66
CA SER A 74 39.67 -8.76 -10.63
C SER A 74 40.42 -9.91 -9.93
N ILE A 75 39.78 -11.05 -9.81
CA ILE A 75 40.37 -12.25 -9.18
C ILE A 75 41.28 -12.98 -10.19
N VAL A 76 40.94 -12.92 -11.48
CA VAL A 76 41.68 -13.53 -12.57
C VAL A 76 42.01 -12.44 -13.59
N LYS A 77 43.31 -12.22 -13.83
CA LYS A 77 43.76 -11.27 -14.87
C LYS A 77 43.72 -11.90 -16.25
N GLN A 78 43.24 -11.15 -17.23
CA GLN A 78 43.33 -11.60 -18.61
C GLN A 78 44.79 -11.61 -19.06
N SER A 79 45.33 -12.77 -19.40
CA SER A 79 46.64 -12.95 -19.99
C SER A 79 46.50 -13.10 -21.48
N MET A 80 47.04 -12.15 -22.25
CA MET A 80 47.00 -12.22 -23.72
C MET A 80 48.15 -13.02 -24.34
N THR A 81 49.29 -13.14 -23.61
CA THR A 81 50.43 -13.90 -24.11
C THR A 81 51.31 -14.31 -22.89
N LYS A 82 52.07 -15.40 -23.01
CA LYS A 82 52.91 -15.93 -21.96
C LYS A 82 53.72 -14.81 -21.24
N GLY A 83 53.27 -14.46 -20.03
CA GLY A 83 54.00 -13.58 -19.10
C GLY A 83 53.53 -12.10 -19.03
N LEU A 84 52.61 -11.63 -19.88
CA LEU A 84 52.03 -10.31 -19.77
C LEU A 84 50.59 -10.37 -19.32
N SER A 85 50.31 -9.96 -18.11
CA SER A 85 48.96 -9.76 -17.58
C SER A 85 48.62 -8.27 -17.59
N PHE A 86 47.54 -7.90 -18.24
CA PHE A 86 47.01 -6.54 -18.27
C PHE A 86 45.74 -6.46 -17.40
N GLY A 87 45.57 -5.35 -16.68
CA GLY A 87 44.38 -5.03 -15.90
C GLY A 87 44.74 -4.62 -14.46
N ALA A 88 43.92 -3.75 -13.91
CA ALA A 88 44.04 -3.35 -12.50
C ALA A 88 43.44 -4.45 -11.59
N ASP A 89 44.09 -4.71 -10.46
CA ASP A 89 43.58 -5.66 -9.48
C ASP A 89 42.32 -5.16 -8.81
N ASN A 90 42.22 -3.86 -8.63
CA ASN A 90 41.10 -3.17 -8.03
C ASN A 90 40.75 -1.93 -8.86
N THR A 91 39.49 -1.79 -9.20
CA THR A 91 38.97 -0.62 -9.91
C THR A 91 37.88 0.01 -9.09
N LEU A 92 38.03 1.25 -8.72
CA LEU A 92 36.99 2.06 -8.10
C LEU A 92 36.53 3.10 -9.13
N ALA A 93 35.24 3.05 -9.45
CA ALA A 93 34.59 4.03 -10.31
C ALA A 93 33.49 4.76 -9.54
N ALA A 94 33.50 6.08 -9.60
CA ALA A 94 32.44 6.93 -9.09
C ALA A 94 31.80 7.66 -10.28
N GLN A 95 30.47 7.67 -10.33
CA GLN A 95 29.71 8.28 -11.40
C GLN A 95 28.61 9.16 -10.80
N GLY A 96 28.46 10.36 -11.34
CA GLY A 96 27.35 11.27 -11.01
C GLY A 96 26.64 11.67 -12.29
N ASP A 97 25.32 11.48 -12.31
CA ASP A 97 24.47 11.84 -13.45
C ASP A 97 23.42 12.86 -12.99
N ALA A 98 23.24 13.91 -13.78
CA ALA A 98 22.18 14.89 -13.59
C ALA A 98 21.37 15.00 -14.89
N THR A 99 20.09 14.64 -14.82
CA THR A 99 19.19 14.72 -15.99
C THR A 99 18.04 15.67 -15.68
N TRP A 100 17.84 16.65 -16.53
CA TRP A 100 16.76 17.59 -16.42
C TRP A 100 15.93 17.64 -17.70
N THR A 101 14.64 17.34 -17.55
CA THR A 101 13.70 17.41 -18.65
C THR A 101 13.10 18.80 -18.75
N LEU A 102 13.60 19.62 -19.67
CA LEU A 102 13.18 21.02 -19.84
C LEU A 102 11.79 21.13 -20.51
N PHE A 103 11.45 20.20 -21.41
CA PHE A 103 10.18 20.19 -22.11
C PHE A 103 9.69 18.77 -22.37
N ALA A 104 8.53 18.43 -21.82
CA ALA A 104 7.88 17.14 -22.01
C ALA A 104 6.37 17.30 -22.18
N PRO A 105 5.87 17.43 -23.42
CA PRO A 105 4.42 17.50 -23.67
C PRO A 105 3.64 16.30 -23.15
N ALA A 106 4.30 15.13 -23.06
CA ALA A 106 3.72 13.92 -22.51
C ALA A 106 3.27 14.10 -21.06
N VAL A 107 4.00 14.88 -20.23
CA VAL A 107 3.65 15.12 -18.83
C VAL A 107 2.30 15.80 -18.71
N PHE A 108 1.99 16.79 -19.56
CA PHE A 108 0.68 17.46 -19.54
C PHE A 108 -0.47 16.51 -19.89
N ARG A 109 -0.25 15.59 -20.84
CA ARG A 109 -1.24 14.56 -21.18
C ARG A 109 -1.45 13.58 -20.03
N THR A 110 -0.35 13.16 -19.38
CA THR A 110 -0.39 12.29 -18.20
C THR A 110 -1.12 12.95 -17.04
N LEU A 111 -0.91 14.25 -16.80
CA LEU A 111 -1.64 15.00 -15.78
C LEU A 111 -3.15 15.00 -16.03
N LYS A 112 -3.59 15.26 -17.27
CA LYS A 112 -5.01 15.17 -17.63
C LYS A 112 -5.56 13.77 -17.46
N MET A 113 -4.80 12.75 -17.84
CA MET A 113 -5.18 11.34 -17.64
C MET A 113 -5.33 11.02 -16.15
N ASN A 114 -4.42 11.47 -15.30
CA ASN A 114 -4.50 11.28 -13.85
C ASN A 114 -5.76 11.94 -13.26
N ASP A 115 -6.16 13.11 -13.76
CA ASP A 115 -7.40 13.77 -13.30
C ASP A 115 -8.64 12.94 -13.66
N VAL A 116 -8.70 12.36 -14.86
CA VAL A 116 -9.80 11.47 -15.27
C VAL A 116 -9.79 10.17 -14.46
N GLN A 117 -8.61 9.58 -14.22
CA GLN A 117 -8.49 8.38 -13.39
C GLN A 117 -8.91 8.65 -11.95
N ARG A 118 -8.56 9.80 -11.39
CA ARG A 118 -9.05 10.22 -10.07
C ARG A 118 -10.57 10.33 -10.03
N ALA A 119 -11.18 10.95 -11.04
CA ALA A 119 -12.63 11.04 -11.12
C ALA A 119 -13.30 9.64 -11.19
N ALA A 120 -12.73 8.73 -11.96
CA ALA A 120 -13.18 7.35 -12.02
C ALA A 120 -13.04 6.63 -10.67
N ALA A 121 -11.94 6.86 -9.93
CA ALA A 121 -11.74 6.29 -8.59
C ALA A 121 -12.77 6.83 -7.57
N VAL A 122 -13.15 8.11 -7.66
CA VAL A 122 -14.21 8.70 -6.82
C VAL A 122 -15.56 8.02 -7.08
N GLU A 123 -15.93 7.80 -8.34
CA GLU A 123 -17.17 7.10 -8.66
C GLU A 123 -17.11 5.61 -8.28
N SER A 124 -15.95 4.97 -8.38
CA SER A 124 -15.76 3.61 -7.90
C SER A 124 -15.93 3.51 -6.38
N ALA A 125 -15.39 4.46 -5.61
CA ALA A 125 -15.57 4.51 -4.16
C ALA A 125 -17.06 4.72 -3.80
N ARG A 126 -17.78 5.58 -4.54
CA ARG A 126 -19.22 5.76 -4.38
C ARG A 126 -19.99 4.47 -4.65
N SER A 127 -19.65 3.77 -5.73
CA SER A 127 -20.25 2.47 -6.07
C SER A 127 -20.05 1.44 -4.95
N SER A 128 -18.83 1.34 -4.40
CA SER A 128 -18.52 0.44 -3.28
C SER A 128 -19.37 0.73 -2.05
N ARG A 129 -19.57 2.01 -1.71
CA ARG A 129 -20.45 2.40 -0.60
C ARG A 129 -21.91 2.01 -0.84
N ILE A 130 -22.44 2.21 -2.06
CA ILE A 130 -23.81 1.86 -2.41
C ILE A 130 -24.01 0.34 -2.34
N THR A 131 -23.06 -0.42 -2.86
CA THR A 131 -23.09 -1.89 -2.81
C THR A 131 -23.10 -2.39 -1.37
N LEU A 132 -22.20 -1.84 -0.51
CA LEU A 132 -22.16 -2.20 0.90
C LEU A 132 -23.49 -1.90 1.61
N VAL A 133 -24.09 -0.73 1.37
CA VAL A 133 -25.42 -0.39 1.93
C VAL A 133 -26.47 -1.39 1.51
N ALA A 134 -26.47 -1.82 0.25
CA ALA A 134 -27.42 -2.82 -0.26
C ALA A 134 -27.20 -4.20 0.41
N GLU A 135 -25.94 -4.61 0.58
CA GLU A 135 -25.58 -5.87 1.23
C GLU A 135 -25.96 -5.87 2.72
N VAL A 136 -25.68 -4.80 3.46
CA VAL A 136 -26.06 -4.67 4.87
C VAL A 136 -27.57 -4.70 5.03
N LYS A 137 -28.34 -3.98 4.19
CA LYS A 137 -29.81 -4.03 4.21
C LYS A 137 -30.31 -5.43 3.93
N LYS A 138 -29.77 -6.09 2.91
CA LYS A 138 -30.17 -7.46 2.57
C LYS A 138 -29.87 -8.43 3.72
N ALA A 139 -28.70 -8.32 4.34
CA ALA A 139 -28.36 -9.16 5.49
C ALA A 139 -29.31 -8.90 6.68
N PHE A 140 -29.59 -7.62 6.98
CA PHE A 140 -30.48 -7.23 8.08
C PHE A 140 -31.91 -7.76 7.92
N TYR A 141 -32.45 -7.78 6.69
CA TYR A 141 -33.81 -8.28 6.44
C TYR A 141 -33.89 -9.80 6.22
N ASN A 142 -32.75 -10.48 6.08
CA ASN A 142 -32.71 -11.95 5.96
C ASN A 142 -32.53 -12.66 7.32
N ILE A 143 -32.41 -11.92 8.41
CA ILE A 143 -32.40 -12.43 9.80
C ILE A 143 -33.83 -12.49 10.33
#